data_23bae378c946d6f57aaf112fa5c59c36
#
_entry.id   23bae378c946d6f57aaf112fa5c59c36
#
_cell.length_a   1.000
_cell.length_b   1.000
_cell.length_c   1.000
_cell.angle_alpha   90.00
_cell.angle_beta   90.00
_cell.angle_gamma   90.00
#
_symmetry.space_group_name_H-M   'P 1'
#
loop_
_entity.id
_entity.type
_entity.pdbx_description
1 polymer ?
#
loop_
_entity_poly.entity_id
_entity_poly.type
_entity_poly.pdbx_seq_one_letter_code
_entity_poly.pdbx_strand_id
1 'polypeptide(L)'
;KNSSKKLYNSLKGEYKLMANSFSLYFSMEDYGQFQDKGVNGKFKQYGAPYSYTTKMPPPSKLDKWIVRKGMAPKDKQGRFISRKSLQFLIARSIYRNGIKPSLFFTKPFEAAFKRLPSDLVAKYGLDAISLFNQAIEQPKKK
;
A
#
# COMPACT_ATOMS: atom_id res chain seq x y z
N LYS A 1 -5.17 -4.17 12.17
CA LYS A 1 -4.26 -4.52 11.05
C LYS A 1 -2.78 -4.20 11.35
N ASN A 2 -2.48 -3.18 12.15
CA ASN A 2 -1.10 -2.77 12.49
C ASN A 2 -0.51 -3.64 13.60
N SER A 3 0.33 -4.60 13.24
CA SER A 3 0.99 -5.49 14.19
C SER A 3 2.23 -4.84 14.85
N SER A 4 3.03 -4.08 14.09
CA SER A 4 4.26 -3.44 14.57
C SER A 4 4.27 -1.92 14.45
N LYS A 5 3.24 -1.33 13.87
CA LYS A 5 3.15 0.09 13.49
C LYS A 5 4.29 0.58 12.57
N LYS A 6 5.20 -0.30 12.14
CA LYS A 6 6.38 0.07 11.36
C LYS A 6 6.00 0.78 10.06
N LEU A 7 5.03 0.25 9.31
CA LEU A 7 4.53 0.88 8.10
C LEU A 7 3.89 2.24 8.37
N TYR A 8 3.09 2.35 9.43
CA TYR A 8 2.47 3.62 9.82
C TYR A 8 3.51 4.69 10.15
N ASN A 9 4.54 4.32 10.92
CA ASN A 9 5.60 5.24 11.33
C ASN A 9 6.56 5.60 10.19
N SER A 10 6.62 4.80 9.11
CA SER A 10 7.47 5.05 7.94
C SER A 10 6.82 5.94 6.89
N LEU A 11 5.48 6.14 6.97
CA LEU A 11 4.78 7.02 6.05
C LEU A 11 5.22 8.46 6.29
N LYS A 12 5.85 9.06 5.27
CA LYS A 12 6.27 10.46 5.27
C LYS A 12 5.83 11.12 3.98
N GLY A 13 5.40 12.36 4.07
CA GLY A 13 5.15 13.24 2.95
C GLY A 13 6.12 14.41 2.99
N GLU A 14 6.75 14.71 1.88
CA GLU A 14 7.65 15.84 1.70
C GLU A 14 7.21 16.62 0.46
N TYR A 15 7.36 17.93 0.50
CA TYR A 15 7.12 18.77 -0.68
C TYR A 15 8.36 19.60 -0.99
N LYS A 16 8.57 19.83 -2.27
CA LYS A 16 9.62 20.69 -2.78
C LYS A 16 9.01 21.76 -3.68
N LEU A 17 9.23 23.01 -3.32
CA LEU A 17 8.84 24.16 -4.14
C LEU A 17 9.99 24.56 -5.04
N MET A 18 9.69 24.84 -6.28
CA MET A 18 10.58 25.40 -7.30
C MET A 18 9.91 26.65 -7.88
N ALA A 19 10.67 27.50 -8.57
CA ALA A 19 10.17 28.78 -9.07
C ALA A 19 8.85 28.68 -9.88
N ASN A 20 8.67 27.60 -10.68
CA ASN A 20 7.49 27.42 -11.55
C ASN A 20 6.86 26.04 -11.38
N SER A 21 7.14 25.33 -10.29
CA SER A 21 6.57 24.00 -10.05
C SER A 21 6.64 23.60 -8.57
N PHE A 22 5.88 22.58 -8.21
CA PHE A 22 6.00 21.92 -6.92
C PHE A 22 6.01 20.41 -7.12
N SER A 23 6.66 19.72 -6.21
CA SER A 23 6.68 18.26 -6.18
C SER A 23 6.28 17.74 -4.82
N LEU A 24 5.43 16.73 -4.81
CA LEU A 24 5.03 16.00 -3.61
C LEU A 24 5.67 14.62 -3.63
N TYR A 25 6.36 14.27 -2.57
CA TYR A 25 7.02 12.98 -2.39
C TYR A 25 6.38 12.25 -1.22
N PHE A 26 6.10 10.98 -1.43
CA PHE A 26 5.64 10.09 -0.37
C PHE A 26 6.58 8.91 -0.26
N SER A 27 7.10 8.67 0.94
CA SER A 27 7.93 7.52 1.24
C SER A 27 7.26 6.61 2.25
N MET A 28 7.48 5.31 2.12
CA MET A 28 7.01 4.30 3.04
C MET A 28 7.88 3.05 2.92
N GLU A 29 7.76 2.12 3.88
CA GLU A 29 8.40 0.81 3.78
C GLU A 29 7.98 0.08 2.50
N ASP A 30 8.90 -0.62 1.83
CA ASP A 30 8.70 -1.28 0.53
C ASP A 30 7.48 -2.22 0.50
N TYR A 31 7.22 -2.90 1.62
CA TYR A 31 6.06 -3.79 1.69
C TYR A 31 4.71 -3.05 1.76
N GLY A 32 4.72 -1.73 1.92
CA GLY A 32 3.50 -0.91 1.92
C GLY A 32 2.73 -1.02 0.61
N GLN A 33 3.42 -1.09 -0.52
CA GLN A 33 2.79 -1.26 -1.83
C GLN A 33 1.98 -2.57 -1.93
N PHE A 34 2.50 -3.67 -1.39
CA PHE A 34 1.79 -4.94 -1.36
C PHE A 34 0.57 -4.92 -0.44
N GLN A 35 0.61 -4.15 0.63
CA GLN A 35 -0.54 -3.94 1.51
C GLN A 35 -1.60 -3.04 0.86
N ASP A 36 -1.19 -2.01 0.16
CA ASP A 36 -2.07 -1.07 -0.50
C ASP A 36 -2.75 -1.70 -1.72
N LYS A 37 -1.96 -2.12 -2.70
CA LYS A 37 -2.44 -2.66 -3.99
C LYS A 37 -2.82 -4.14 -3.95
N GLY A 38 -2.42 -4.84 -2.90
CA GLY A 38 -2.63 -6.28 -2.76
C GLY A 38 -1.65 -7.11 -3.60
N VAL A 39 -1.82 -8.42 -3.52
CA VAL A 39 -1.09 -9.42 -4.31
C VAL A 39 -2.06 -10.51 -4.74
N ASN A 40 -2.12 -10.84 -6.01
CA ASN A 40 -2.93 -11.94 -6.51
C ASN A 40 -2.41 -13.28 -5.98
N GLY A 41 -3.31 -14.15 -5.58
CA GLY A 41 -2.99 -15.53 -5.27
C GLY A 41 -2.96 -16.39 -6.53
N LYS A 42 -2.51 -17.64 -6.38
CA LYS A 42 -2.53 -18.57 -7.51
C LYS A 42 -3.95 -18.85 -8.02
N PHE A 43 -4.93 -18.89 -7.13
CA PHE A 43 -6.32 -19.22 -7.47
C PHE A 43 -7.28 -18.03 -7.34
N LYS A 44 -6.92 -17.03 -6.56
CA LYS A 44 -7.76 -15.85 -6.35
C LYS A 44 -7.09 -14.60 -6.86
N GLN A 45 -7.79 -13.91 -7.76
CA GLN A 45 -7.32 -12.68 -8.39
C GLN A 45 -8.02 -11.46 -7.79
N TYR A 46 -7.28 -10.37 -7.62
CA TYR A 46 -7.78 -9.09 -7.10
C TYR A 46 -7.54 -7.92 -8.07
N GLY A 47 -7.03 -8.19 -9.28
CA GLY A 47 -6.54 -7.16 -10.18
C GLY A 47 -5.29 -6.44 -9.68
N ALA A 48 -4.54 -7.07 -8.76
CA ALA A 48 -3.33 -6.50 -8.20
C ALA A 48 -2.18 -6.56 -9.22
N PRO A 49 -1.22 -5.60 -9.19
CA PRO A 49 -0.06 -5.61 -10.09
C PRO A 49 0.94 -6.72 -9.75
N TYR A 50 0.83 -7.32 -8.57
CA TYR A 50 1.71 -8.39 -8.08
C TYR A 50 0.96 -9.72 -7.99
N SER A 51 1.64 -10.83 -8.26
CA SER A 51 1.04 -12.16 -8.25
C SER A 51 1.99 -13.23 -7.71
N TYR A 52 1.46 -14.17 -6.96
CA TYR A 52 2.17 -15.40 -6.62
C TYR A 52 2.02 -16.39 -7.77
N THR A 53 3.13 -16.71 -8.44
CA THR A 53 3.15 -17.67 -9.57
C THR A 53 3.68 -19.04 -9.16
N THR A 54 4.95 -19.13 -8.84
CA THR A 54 5.66 -20.40 -8.58
C THR A 54 6.11 -20.59 -7.13
N LYS A 55 6.45 -19.49 -6.44
CA LYS A 55 7.02 -19.55 -5.08
C LYS A 55 6.03 -19.06 -4.03
N MET A 56 5.90 -19.84 -2.98
CA MET A 56 5.16 -19.47 -1.77
C MET A 56 5.99 -18.50 -0.92
N PRO A 57 5.36 -17.57 -0.18
CA PRO A 57 6.10 -16.74 0.77
C PRO A 57 6.81 -17.61 1.83
N PRO A 58 8.05 -17.26 2.23
CA PRO A 58 8.81 -18.06 3.19
C PRO A 58 8.06 -18.16 4.52
N PRO A 59 7.71 -19.38 5.01
CA PRO A 59 6.94 -19.54 6.25
C PRO A 59 7.62 -18.92 7.47
N SER A 60 8.96 -18.99 7.54
CA SER A 60 9.75 -18.43 8.64
C SER A 60 9.57 -16.92 8.85
N LYS A 61 9.28 -16.17 7.80
CA LYS A 61 9.01 -14.71 7.89
C LYS A 61 7.72 -14.37 8.63
N LEU A 62 6.83 -15.35 8.79
CA LEU A 62 5.55 -15.19 9.50
C LEU A 62 5.69 -15.39 11.02
N ASP A 63 6.82 -15.91 11.53
CA ASP A 63 6.99 -16.26 12.94
C ASP A 63 6.70 -15.11 13.89
N LYS A 64 7.41 -13.99 13.72
CA LYS A 64 7.25 -12.81 14.57
C LYS A 64 5.82 -12.23 14.52
N TRP A 65 5.15 -12.37 13.38
CA TRP A 65 3.78 -11.92 13.22
C TRP A 65 2.79 -12.82 13.97
N ILE A 66 2.96 -14.15 13.89
CA ILE A 66 2.15 -15.14 14.62
C ILE A 66 2.25 -14.92 16.11
N VAL A 67 3.48 -14.73 16.63
CA VAL A 67 3.72 -14.46 18.06
C VAL A 67 3.03 -13.17 18.51
N ARG A 68 3.21 -12.07 17.76
CA ARG A 68 2.57 -10.79 18.11
C ARG A 68 1.04 -10.84 18.06
N LYS A 69 0.47 -11.72 17.25
CA LYS A 69 -0.98 -11.92 17.17
C LYS A 69 -1.52 -12.91 18.21
N GLY A 70 -0.65 -13.54 19.00
CA GLY A 70 -1.05 -14.53 19.99
C GLY A 70 -1.77 -15.74 19.39
N MET A 71 -1.42 -16.13 18.15
CA MET A 71 -2.12 -17.20 17.47
C MET A 71 -1.68 -18.57 18.01
N ALA A 72 -2.61 -19.28 18.63
CA ALA A 72 -2.44 -20.64 19.12
C ALA A 72 -3.63 -21.51 18.70
N PRO A 73 -3.79 -21.81 17.39
CA PRO A 73 -4.91 -22.59 16.90
C PRO A 73 -4.81 -24.05 17.35
N LYS A 74 -5.97 -24.67 17.49
CA LYS A 74 -6.13 -26.09 17.80
C LYS A 74 -6.59 -26.85 16.56
N ASP A 75 -6.25 -28.13 16.49
CA ASP A 75 -6.79 -29.05 15.48
C ASP A 75 -8.21 -29.47 15.84
N LYS A 76 -8.81 -30.32 14.99
CA LYS A 76 -10.17 -30.84 15.20
C LYS A 76 -10.31 -31.68 16.47
N GLN A 77 -9.22 -32.20 17.00
CA GLN A 77 -9.15 -32.97 18.24
C GLN A 77 -8.82 -32.11 19.46
N GLY A 78 -8.76 -30.78 19.32
CA GLY A 78 -8.49 -29.84 20.39
C GLY A 78 -7.00 -29.69 20.76
N ARG A 79 -6.07 -30.32 20.05
CA ARG A 79 -4.61 -30.25 20.30
C ARG A 79 -4.03 -29.01 19.64
N PHE A 80 -3.06 -28.38 20.27
CA PHE A 80 -2.39 -27.21 19.69
C PHE A 80 -1.59 -27.58 18.43
N ILE A 81 -1.78 -26.82 17.38
CA ILE A 81 -0.98 -26.93 16.14
C ILE A 81 0.39 -26.32 16.39
N SER A 82 1.46 -27.03 15.95
CA SER A 82 2.83 -26.54 16.10
C SER A 82 3.02 -25.21 15.34
N ARG A 83 3.89 -24.34 15.88
CA ARG A 83 4.16 -23.03 15.25
C ARG A 83 4.66 -23.18 13.80
N LYS A 84 5.53 -24.17 13.54
CA LYS A 84 6.02 -24.44 12.17
C LYS A 84 4.89 -24.85 11.22
N SER A 85 4.00 -25.72 11.68
CA SER A 85 2.82 -26.11 10.90
C SER A 85 1.91 -24.92 10.62
N LEU A 86 1.68 -24.06 11.61
CA LEU A 86 0.88 -22.84 11.44
C LEU A 86 1.51 -21.86 10.45
N GLN A 87 2.83 -21.64 10.52
CA GLN A 87 3.56 -20.83 9.55
C GLN A 87 3.34 -21.34 8.12
N PHE A 88 3.47 -22.65 7.93
CA PHE A 88 3.25 -23.27 6.62
C PHE A 88 1.81 -23.13 6.13
N LEU A 89 0.83 -23.37 6.99
CA LEU A 89 -0.59 -23.23 6.62
C LEU A 89 -0.93 -21.80 6.21
N ILE A 90 -0.43 -20.80 6.94
CA ILE A 90 -0.64 -19.39 6.60
C ILE A 90 0.07 -19.02 5.30
N ALA A 91 1.33 -19.42 5.13
CA ALA A 91 2.07 -19.16 3.89
C ALA A 91 1.39 -19.81 2.67
N ARG A 92 0.90 -21.03 2.81
CA ARG A 92 0.11 -21.74 1.78
C ARG A 92 -1.20 -21.01 1.47
N SER A 93 -1.89 -20.51 2.50
CA SER A 93 -3.11 -19.73 2.32
C SER A 93 -2.84 -18.43 1.56
N ILE A 94 -1.77 -17.70 1.91
CA ILE A 94 -1.36 -16.48 1.22
C ILE A 94 -1.00 -16.79 -0.25
N TYR A 95 -0.25 -17.87 -0.49
CA TYR A 95 0.09 -18.29 -1.86
C TYR A 95 -1.15 -18.58 -2.71
N ARG A 96 -2.15 -19.27 -2.14
CA ARG A 96 -3.37 -19.66 -2.86
C ARG A 96 -4.32 -18.49 -3.07
N ASN A 97 -4.56 -17.72 -2.02
CA ASN A 97 -5.60 -16.68 -1.98
C ASN A 97 -5.07 -15.27 -2.21
N GLY A 98 -3.74 -15.06 -2.16
CA GLY A 98 -3.15 -13.73 -2.26
C GLY A 98 -3.37 -12.86 -1.02
N ILE A 99 -3.10 -11.57 -1.20
CA ILE A 99 -3.32 -10.51 -0.20
C ILE A 99 -4.33 -9.52 -0.77
N LYS A 100 -5.48 -9.41 -0.13
CA LYS A 100 -6.52 -8.46 -0.55
C LYS A 100 -6.01 -7.03 -0.45
N PRO A 101 -6.17 -6.18 -1.49
CA PRO A 101 -5.81 -4.77 -1.45
C PRO A 101 -6.56 -4.03 -0.34
N SER A 102 -5.83 -3.22 0.41
CA SER A 102 -6.42 -2.39 1.46
C SER A 102 -6.72 -0.97 1.01
N LEU A 103 -6.01 -0.50 -0.02
CA LEU A 103 -6.08 0.84 -0.60
C LEU A 103 -5.94 1.95 0.47
N PHE A 104 -5.16 1.67 1.53
CA PHE A 104 -5.01 2.57 2.68
C PHE A 104 -4.30 3.87 2.32
N PHE A 105 -3.44 3.84 1.30
CA PHE A 105 -2.75 5.00 0.75
C PHE A 105 -3.46 5.53 -0.52
N THR A 106 -3.75 4.65 -1.48
CA THR A 106 -4.30 5.03 -2.79
C THR A 106 -5.62 5.81 -2.65
N LYS A 107 -6.59 5.32 -1.89
CA LYS A 107 -7.89 6.00 -1.75
C LYS A 107 -7.80 7.39 -1.11
N PRO A 108 -7.13 7.58 0.05
CA PRO A 108 -6.96 8.92 0.61
C PRO A 108 -6.18 9.86 -0.31
N PHE A 109 -5.14 9.34 -0.99
CA PHE A 109 -4.35 10.12 -1.94
C PHE A 109 -5.21 10.62 -3.10
N GLU A 110 -5.97 9.75 -3.77
CA GLU A 110 -6.88 10.12 -4.87
C GLU A 110 -7.94 11.13 -4.42
N ALA A 111 -8.51 10.93 -3.23
CA ALA A 111 -9.49 11.86 -2.68
C ALA A 111 -8.89 13.25 -2.40
N ALA A 112 -7.68 13.30 -1.85
CA ALA A 112 -6.96 14.55 -1.61
C ALA A 112 -6.56 15.22 -2.93
N PHE A 113 -6.06 14.44 -3.89
CA PHE A 113 -5.63 14.95 -5.19
C PHE A 113 -6.78 15.54 -6.01
N LYS A 114 -7.98 14.96 -5.93
CA LYS A 114 -9.19 15.50 -6.58
C LYS A 114 -9.61 16.86 -6.01
N ARG A 115 -9.30 17.13 -4.75
CA ARG A 115 -9.62 18.40 -4.07
C ARG A 115 -8.54 19.45 -4.26
N LEU A 116 -7.31 19.04 -4.62
CA LEU A 116 -6.15 19.92 -4.70
C LEU A 116 -6.39 21.15 -5.60
N PRO A 117 -7.01 21.07 -6.80
CA PRO A 117 -7.26 22.24 -7.63
C PRO A 117 -8.17 23.27 -6.92
N SER A 118 -9.26 22.85 -6.30
CA SER A 118 -10.17 23.74 -5.59
C SER A 118 -9.52 24.38 -4.36
N ASP A 119 -8.73 23.62 -3.62
CA ASP A 119 -8.02 24.11 -2.43
C ASP A 119 -6.92 25.13 -2.83
N LEU A 120 -6.21 24.90 -3.94
CA LEU A 120 -5.25 25.85 -4.52
C LEU A 120 -5.92 27.14 -4.96
N VAL A 121 -7.06 27.04 -5.67
CA VAL A 121 -7.84 28.19 -6.14
C VAL A 121 -8.35 29.01 -4.95
N ALA A 122 -8.89 28.36 -3.92
CA ALA A 122 -9.38 29.04 -2.71
C ALA A 122 -8.25 29.78 -1.97
N LYS A 123 -7.03 29.27 -2.00
CA LYS A 123 -5.90 29.81 -1.24
C LYS A 123 -5.11 30.89 -1.99
N TYR A 124 -4.98 30.76 -3.30
CA TYR A 124 -4.13 31.62 -4.15
C TYR A 124 -4.91 32.46 -5.18
N GLY A 125 -6.25 32.36 -5.21
CA GLY A 125 -7.10 33.12 -6.09
C GLY A 125 -7.01 32.74 -7.57
N LEU A 126 -7.58 33.60 -8.41
CA LEU A 126 -7.68 33.38 -9.88
C LEU A 126 -6.31 33.29 -10.59
N ASP A 127 -5.25 33.84 -9.98
CA ASP A 127 -3.89 33.82 -10.58
C ASP A 127 -3.34 32.42 -10.72
N ALA A 128 -3.68 31.52 -9.82
CA ALA A 128 -3.25 30.12 -9.90
C ALA A 128 -3.89 29.37 -11.07
N ILE A 129 -5.13 29.70 -11.42
CA ILE A 129 -5.82 29.09 -12.58
C ILE A 129 -5.18 29.56 -13.89
N SER A 130 -4.88 30.86 -14.01
CA SER A 130 -4.25 31.42 -15.21
C SER A 130 -2.86 30.86 -15.43
N LEU A 131 -2.05 30.73 -14.37
CA LEU A 131 -0.72 30.10 -14.41
C LEU A 131 -0.80 28.60 -14.75
N PHE A 132 -1.79 27.89 -14.24
CA PHE A 132 -1.99 26.47 -14.54
C PHE A 132 -2.42 26.26 -15.98
N ASN A 133 -3.33 27.10 -16.50
CA ASN A 133 -3.76 27.06 -17.88
C ASN A 133 -2.63 27.45 -18.84
N GLN A 134 -1.80 28.45 -18.52
CA GLN A 134 -0.61 28.79 -19.28
C GLN A 134 0.42 27.65 -19.33
N ALA A 135 0.59 26.92 -18.23
CA ALA A 135 1.49 25.76 -18.18
C ALA A 135 1.01 24.58 -19.04
N ILE A 136 -0.31 24.42 -19.18
CA ILE A 136 -0.93 23.37 -20.01
C ILE A 136 -0.92 23.76 -21.50
N GLU A 137 -1.09 25.05 -21.80
CA GLU A 137 -1.17 25.57 -23.18
C GLU A 137 0.20 25.79 -23.85
N GLN A 138 1.32 25.63 -23.13
CA GLN A 138 2.63 25.71 -23.77
C GLN A 138 2.85 24.52 -24.72
N PRO A 139 2.88 24.74 -26.05
CA PRO A 139 3.14 23.66 -27.00
C PRO A 139 4.54 23.12 -26.74
N LYS A 140 4.67 21.81 -26.66
CA LYS A 140 5.96 21.12 -26.62
C LYS A 140 6.79 21.62 -27.81
N LYS A 141 7.74 22.50 -27.58
CA LYS A 141 8.77 22.79 -28.59
C LYS A 141 9.50 21.50 -28.90
N LYS A 142 9.41 21.10 -30.16
CA LYS A 142 10.19 20.01 -30.76
C LYS A 142 11.70 20.25 -30.59
#